data_705da01e528d1eac75605c27ab4cd226
#
_entry.id   705da01e528d1eac75605c27ab4cd226
#
_cell.length_a   1.000
_cell.length_b   1.000
_cell.length_c   1.000
_cell.angle_alpha   90.00
_cell.angle_beta   90.00
_cell.angle_gamma   90.00
#
_symmetry.space_group_name_H-M   'P 1'
#
loop_
_entity.id
_entity.type
_entity.pdbx_description
1 polymer ?
#
loop_
_entity_poly.entity_id
_entity_poly.type
_entity_poly.pdbx_seq_one_letter_code
_entity_poly.pdbx_strand_id
1 'polypeptide(L)'
;YEILIGLVGSEMCIRDSRQRGSVACAMRIVGTEIPKPESLGVPKSVVELYAKKRGLVLVTGPTGSGKSTTLASLIDKINDERNAHVITLEDPIEYLHSHRKAMINQREIGLDTHSYADALRAALREDPDVILVGEMRDLETISTAITAAETGHLVFSTLHTIGAAATIDRIIDVFPPHQQQQIRIQLAVVLEAVISQQLIPTADRCGRVAAFEVMHGTIPIKNLIREAKTYQISSVLQTARTVSYTHLTLPTIA
;
A
#
# COMPACT_ATOMS: atom_id res chain seq x y z
N TYR A 1 25.80 18.21 -13.78
CA TYR A 1 25.54 16.94 -14.51
C TYR A 1 26.72 15.96 -14.47
N GLU A 2 27.95 16.39 -14.12
CA GLU A 2 29.13 15.51 -14.09
C GLU A 2 29.34 14.72 -12.78
N ILE A 3 28.63 15.06 -11.70
CA ILE A 3 28.79 14.40 -10.39
C ILE A 3 28.16 12.97 -10.37
N LEU A 4 27.32 12.66 -11.33
CA LEU A 4 26.56 11.39 -11.37
C LEU A 4 27.30 10.22 -12.01
N ILE A 5 28.40 10.46 -12.72
CA ILE A 5 29.14 9.42 -13.49
C ILE A 5 29.93 8.46 -12.58
N GLY A 6 30.13 8.81 -11.32
CA GLY A 6 30.95 8.02 -10.38
C GLY A 6 30.19 6.91 -9.59
N LEU A 7 28.87 6.79 -9.72
CA LEU A 7 28.04 5.89 -8.92
C LEU A 7 27.44 4.78 -9.80
N VAL A 8 28.31 4.08 -10.51
CA VAL A 8 27.93 2.94 -11.35
C VAL A 8 27.49 1.78 -10.44
N GLY A 9 26.21 1.37 -10.58
CA GLY A 9 25.66 0.18 -9.92
C GLY A 9 24.69 0.43 -8.77
N SER A 10 24.36 1.69 -8.43
CA SER A 10 23.27 2.01 -7.51
C SER A 10 22.28 2.92 -8.19
N GLU A 11 20.99 2.55 -8.16
CA GLU A 11 19.94 3.46 -8.58
C GLU A 11 19.63 4.46 -7.46
N MET A 12 19.46 5.72 -7.80
CA MET A 12 19.26 6.79 -6.82
C MET A 12 18.17 7.75 -7.28
N CYS A 13 17.28 8.10 -6.36
CA CYS A 13 16.38 9.23 -6.53
C CYS A 13 17.10 10.49 -6.05
N ILE A 14 17.31 11.45 -6.94
CA ILE A 14 17.99 12.71 -6.65
C ILE A 14 16.99 13.86 -6.75
N ARG A 15 16.85 14.60 -5.66
CA ARG A 15 16.11 15.87 -5.63
C ARG A 15 17.10 17.01 -5.45
N ASP A 16 17.18 17.87 -6.44
CA ASP A 16 17.95 19.11 -6.38
C ASP A 16 17.07 20.29 -5.94
N SER A 17 17.68 21.24 -5.30
CA SER A 17 17.04 22.50 -4.90
C SER A 17 18.04 23.64 -4.94
N ARG A 18 17.53 24.85 -5.11
CA ARG A 18 18.35 26.05 -4.99
C ARG A 18 18.02 26.77 -3.69
N GLN A 19 19.06 27.11 -2.92
CA GLN A 19 18.93 27.85 -1.67
C GLN A 19 20.00 28.93 -1.60
N ARG A 20 19.61 30.21 -1.47
CA ARG A 20 20.52 31.37 -1.33
C ARG A 20 21.63 31.43 -2.40
N GLY A 21 21.30 31.06 -3.64
CA GLY A 21 22.27 31.04 -4.75
C GLY A 21 23.13 29.78 -4.83
N SER A 22 23.04 28.88 -3.89
CA SER A 22 23.72 27.59 -3.89
C SER A 22 22.78 26.45 -4.34
N VAL A 23 23.36 25.42 -4.96
CA VAL A 23 22.65 24.18 -5.29
C VAL A 23 22.75 23.22 -4.10
N ALA A 24 21.64 22.68 -3.65
CA ALA A 24 21.57 21.60 -2.67
C ALA A 24 21.01 20.34 -3.33
N CYS A 25 21.48 19.18 -2.93
CA CYS A 25 21.06 17.89 -3.48
C CYS A 25 20.74 16.94 -2.32
N ALA A 26 19.56 16.31 -2.38
CA ALA A 26 19.19 15.19 -1.51
C ALA A 26 19.17 13.92 -2.33
N MET A 27 19.99 12.93 -1.95
CA MET A 27 20.12 11.66 -2.64
C MET A 27 19.50 10.54 -1.76
N ARG A 28 18.61 9.73 -2.35
CA ARG A 28 18.09 8.53 -1.71
C ARG A 28 18.50 7.32 -2.55
N ILE A 29 19.18 6.36 -1.92
CA ILE A 29 19.50 5.09 -2.58
C ILE A 29 18.21 4.27 -2.67
N VAL A 30 17.91 3.80 -3.86
CA VAL A 30 16.77 2.90 -4.12
C VAL A 30 17.18 1.48 -3.75
N GLY A 31 16.34 0.78 -2.99
CA GLY A 31 16.60 -0.59 -2.57
C GLY A 31 16.45 -1.57 -3.75
N THR A 32 17.50 -2.34 -4.03
CA THR A 32 17.47 -3.41 -5.04
C THR A 32 17.15 -4.77 -4.41
N GLU A 33 17.42 -4.94 -3.12
CA GLU A 33 17.06 -6.14 -2.37
C GLU A 33 15.72 -5.93 -1.66
N ILE A 34 14.73 -6.70 -2.07
CA ILE A 34 13.40 -6.67 -1.48
C ILE A 34 13.32 -7.75 -0.42
N PRO A 35 13.07 -7.39 0.86
CA PRO A 35 12.99 -8.38 1.93
C PRO A 35 11.74 -9.26 1.76
N LYS A 36 11.88 -10.55 2.08
CA LYS A 36 10.74 -11.48 2.04
C LYS A 36 9.73 -11.15 3.15
N PRO A 37 8.41 -11.34 2.91
CA PRO A 37 7.39 -11.05 3.91
C PRO A 37 7.64 -11.71 5.27
N GLU A 38 8.18 -12.93 5.28
CA GLU A 38 8.48 -13.69 6.49
C GLU A 38 9.57 -13.01 7.34
N SER A 39 10.59 -12.43 6.71
CA SER A 39 11.67 -11.71 7.41
C SER A 39 11.18 -10.37 8.02
N LEU A 40 10.10 -9.81 7.48
CA LEU A 40 9.46 -8.60 8.00
C LEU A 40 8.46 -8.89 9.12
N GLY A 41 8.20 -10.15 9.45
CA GLY A 41 7.17 -10.56 10.39
C GLY A 41 5.75 -10.29 9.88
N VAL A 42 5.55 -10.22 8.57
CA VAL A 42 4.22 -10.02 7.97
C VAL A 42 3.32 -11.23 8.27
N PRO A 43 2.12 -11.04 8.84
CA PRO A 43 1.22 -12.15 9.15
C PRO A 43 0.87 -12.96 7.91
N LYS A 44 0.78 -14.30 8.06
CA LYS A 44 0.43 -15.21 6.95
C LYS A 44 -0.86 -14.81 6.23
N SER A 45 -1.87 -14.35 6.98
CA SER A 45 -3.14 -13.89 6.42
C SER A 45 -3.00 -12.64 5.52
N VAL A 46 -1.97 -11.81 5.76
CA VAL A 46 -1.63 -10.68 4.90
C VAL A 46 -0.85 -11.16 3.67
N VAL A 47 0.09 -12.08 3.88
CA VAL A 47 0.84 -12.66 2.75
C VAL A 47 -0.12 -13.33 1.76
N GLU A 48 -1.11 -14.07 2.22
CA GLU A 48 -2.10 -14.78 1.38
C GLU A 48 -2.93 -13.84 0.48
N LEU A 49 -2.93 -12.54 0.75
CA LEU A 49 -3.61 -11.56 -0.12
C LEU A 49 -3.00 -11.47 -1.53
N TYR A 50 -1.74 -11.88 -1.70
CA TYR A 50 -1.11 -11.95 -3.02
C TYR A 50 -1.85 -12.85 -4.02
N ALA A 51 -2.57 -13.87 -3.50
CA ALA A 51 -3.30 -14.85 -4.31
C ALA A 51 -4.70 -14.36 -4.73
N LYS A 52 -5.16 -13.23 -4.21
CA LYS A 52 -6.45 -12.64 -4.61
C LYS A 52 -6.39 -12.24 -6.09
N LYS A 53 -7.52 -12.43 -6.77
CA LYS A 53 -7.62 -12.07 -8.20
C LYS A 53 -8.05 -10.63 -8.39
N ARG A 54 -8.86 -10.09 -7.48
CA ARG A 54 -9.41 -8.73 -7.53
C ARG A 54 -9.75 -8.23 -6.13
N GLY A 55 -9.96 -6.94 -6.03
CA GLY A 55 -10.38 -6.26 -4.81
C GLY A 55 -9.38 -5.20 -4.37
N LEU A 56 -9.67 -4.53 -3.28
CA LEU A 56 -8.86 -3.44 -2.73
C LEU A 56 -8.22 -3.87 -1.41
N VAL A 57 -6.90 -3.77 -1.36
CA VAL A 57 -6.08 -4.01 -0.16
C VAL A 57 -5.39 -2.70 0.24
N LEU A 58 -5.59 -2.28 1.47
CA LEU A 58 -5.06 -1.03 2.01
C LEU A 58 -3.99 -1.31 3.07
N VAL A 59 -2.81 -0.71 2.92
CA VAL A 59 -1.76 -0.71 3.95
C VAL A 59 -1.66 0.69 4.52
N THR A 60 -1.90 0.84 5.81
CA THR A 60 -2.04 2.13 6.47
C THR A 60 -1.07 2.29 7.64
N GLY A 61 -0.85 3.51 8.06
CA GLY A 61 0.06 3.82 9.17
C GLY A 61 0.84 5.11 8.93
N PRO A 62 1.55 5.62 9.95
CA PRO A 62 2.33 6.85 9.83
C PRO A 62 3.48 6.72 8.82
N THR A 63 4.05 7.85 8.45
CA THR A 63 5.27 7.86 7.63
C THR A 63 6.38 7.10 8.36
N GLY A 64 7.14 6.28 7.62
CA GLY A 64 8.21 5.45 8.20
C GLY A 64 7.72 4.20 8.95
N SER A 65 6.45 3.81 8.83
CA SER A 65 5.93 2.57 9.44
C SER A 65 6.23 1.31 8.62
N GLY A 66 6.90 1.42 7.46
CA GLY A 66 7.28 0.29 6.61
C GLY A 66 6.23 -0.15 5.59
N LYS A 67 5.23 0.69 5.28
CA LYS A 67 4.17 0.38 4.30
C LYS A 67 4.72 -0.01 2.93
N SER A 68 5.62 0.82 2.38
CA SER A 68 6.23 0.58 1.06
C SER A 68 7.03 -0.72 1.05
N THR A 69 7.77 -1.01 2.11
CA THR A 69 8.53 -2.25 2.24
C THR A 69 7.61 -3.48 2.27
N THR A 70 6.51 -3.42 3.02
CA THR A 70 5.51 -4.49 3.08
C THR A 70 4.85 -4.68 1.71
N LEU A 71 4.46 -3.61 1.03
CA LEU A 71 3.88 -3.68 -0.31
C LEU A 71 4.87 -4.21 -1.33
N ALA A 72 6.12 -3.72 -1.33
CA ALA A 72 7.16 -4.24 -2.22
C ALA A 72 7.36 -5.76 -2.01
N SER A 73 7.36 -6.23 -0.75
CA SER A 73 7.49 -7.67 -0.46
C SER A 73 6.30 -8.50 -0.98
N LEU A 74 5.08 -7.96 -0.95
CA LEU A 74 3.89 -8.61 -1.51
C LEU A 74 3.91 -8.62 -3.06
N ILE A 75 4.32 -7.52 -3.68
CA ILE A 75 4.52 -7.43 -5.14
C ILE A 75 5.62 -8.41 -5.58
N ASP A 76 6.71 -8.49 -4.83
CA ASP A 76 7.79 -9.44 -5.11
C ASP A 76 7.31 -10.91 -5.02
N LYS A 77 6.44 -11.22 -4.05
CA LYS A 77 5.77 -12.50 -3.95
C LYS A 77 4.86 -12.81 -5.15
N ILE A 78 4.10 -11.82 -5.63
CA ILE A 78 3.32 -11.95 -6.87
C ILE A 78 4.23 -12.23 -8.05
N ASN A 79 5.34 -11.51 -8.15
CA ASN A 79 6.34 -11.66 -9.20
C ASN A 79 6.96 -13.06 -9.26
N ASP A 80 7.15 -13.69 -8.10
CA ASP A 80 7.69 -15.05 -8.01
C ASP A 80 6.67 -16.14 -8.35
N GLU A 81 5.38 -15.92 -8.03
CA GLU A 81 4.39 -17.00 -8.01
C GLU A 81 3.32 -16.91 -9.09
N ARG A 82 3.05 -15.71 -9.63
CA ARG A 82 1.96 -15.47 -10.58
C ARG A 82 2.46 -15.03 -11.95
N ASN A 83 1.86 -15.58 -13.01
CA ASN A 83 1.93 -14.99 -14.34
C ASN A 83 0.90 -13.85 -14.38
N ALA A 84 1.36 -12.63 -14.17
CA ALA A 84 0.51 -11.45 -14.03
C ALA A 84 1.18 -10.21 -14.63
N HIS A 85 0.39 -9.26 -15.09
CA HIS A 85 0.85 -7.92 -15.42
C HIS A 85 0.62 -7.01 -14.19
N VAL A 86 1.70 -6.50 -13.64
CA VAL A 86 1.69 -5.63 -12.46
C VAL A 86 2.12 -4.23 -12.88
N ILE A 87 1.32 -3.23 -12.51
CA ILE A 87 1.68 -1.83 -12.72
C ILE A 87 1.79 -1.17 -11.35
N THR A 88 2.93 -0.51 -11.08
CA THR A 88 3.09 0.31 -9.88
C THR A 88 3.15 1.79 -10.22
N LEU A 89 2.51 2.60 -9.41
CA LEU A 89 2.45 4.05 -9.49
C LEU A 89 2.97 4.60 -8.17
N GLU A 90 4.13 5.25 -8.15
CA GLU A 90 4.86 5.59 -6.92
C GLU A 90 5.40 7.03 -6.93
N ASP A 91 5.63 7.62 -5.75
CA ASP A 91 6.20 8.97 -5.60
C ASP A 91 7.11 9.07 -4.34
N PRO A 92 8.40 8.79 -4.48
CA PRO A 92 9.11 8.16 -5.59
C PRO A 92 9.08 6.61 -5.51
N ILE A 93 9.68 5.94 -6.51
CA ILE A 93 9.95 4.49 -6.45
C ILE A 93 10.97 4.23 -5.33
N GLU A 94 10.62 3.34 -4.37
CA GLU A 94 11.49 2.99 -3.25
C GLU A 94 12.22 1.65 -3.43
N TYR A 95 11.64 0.73 -4.22
CA TYR A 95 12.21 -0.58 -4.53
C TYR A 95 12.06 -0.89 -6.02
N LEU A 96 13.10 -1.44 -6.62
CA LEU A 96 13.09 -1.85 -8.02
C LEU A 96 12.79 -3.34 -8.13
N HIS A 97 11.83 -3.66 -8.98
CA HIS A 97 11.43 -5.02 -9.30
C HIS A 97 11.97 -5.43 -10.66
N SER A 98 12.73 -6.52 -10.72
CA SER A 98 13.04 -7.17 -11.99
C SER A 98 11.91 -8.12 -12.38
N HIS A 99 11.67 -8.28 -13.69
CA HIS A 99 10.70 -9.24 -14.20
C HIS A 99 11.11 -10.67 -13.86
N ARG A 100 10.16 -11.49 -13.34
CA ARG A 100 10.32 -12.93 -13.14
C ARG A 100 9.16 -13.68 -13.80
N LYS A 101 8.20 -14.21 -13.04
CA LYS A 101 6.97 -14.75 -13.63
C LYS A 101 6.00 -13.65 -14.04
N ALA A 102 5.94 -12.58 -13.26
CA ALA A 102 5.15 -11.41 -13.61
C ALA A 102 5.94 -10.41 -14.47
N MET A 103 5.21 -9.67 -15.29
CA MET A 103 5.72 -8.45 -15.93
C MET A 103 5.39 -7.28 -14.99
N ILE A 104 6.42 -6.55 -14.55
CA ILE A 104 6.24 -5.40 -13.64
C ILE A 104 6.66 -4.11 -14.33
N ASN A 105 5.72 -3.19 -14.47
CA ASN A 105 5.95 -1.85 -14.98
C ASN A 105 5.81 -0.85 -13.85
N GLN A 106 6.89 -0.16 -13.49
CA GLN A 106 6.92 0.84 -12.43
C GLN A 106 6.94 2.23 -13.05
N ARG A 107 6.08 3.13 -12.57
CA ARG A 107 6.00 4.52 -13.01
C ARG A 107 6.13 5.45 -11.83
N GLU A 108 7.01 6.42 -11.95
CA GLU A 108 7.22 7.46 -10.95
C GLU A 108 6.41 8.71 -11.28
N ILE A 109 5.68 9.22 -10.29
CA ILE A 109 4.94 10.48 -10.41
C ILE A 109 5.92 11.65 -10.53
N GLY A 110 5.69 12.51 -11.50
CA GLY A 110 6.55 13.66 -11.78
C GLY A 110 7.68 13.38 -12.78
N LEU A 111 8.05 12.11 -12.99
CA LEU A 111 9.00 11.70 -14.04
C LEU A 111 8.30 11.04 -15.22
N ASP A 112 7.57 9.95 -14.98
CA ASP A 112 6.93 9.14 -16.02
C ASP A 112 5.48 9.53 -16.26
N THR A 113 4.85 10.18 -15.28
CA THR A 113 3.45 10.59 -15.32
C THR A 113 3.21 11.82 -14.46
N HIS A 114 2.16 12.58 -14.76
CA HIS A 114 1.88 13.84 -14.07
C HIS A 114 1.17 13.67 -12.72
N SER A 115 0.28 12.67 -12.60
CA SER A 115 -0.51 12.46 -11.40
C SER A 115 -0.88 10.99 -11.22
N TYR A 116 -1.25 10.60 -9.99
CA TYR A 116 -1.79 9.27 -9.71
C TYR A 116 -3.07 8.99 -10.50
N ALA A 117 -3.96 9.97 -10.60
CA ALA A 117 -5.23 9.80 -11.29
C ALA A 117 -5.04 9.55 -12.79
N ASP A 118 -4.16 10.32 -13.45
CA ASP A 118 -3.87 10.14 -14.87
C ASP A 118 -3.16 8.80 -15.13
N ALA A 119 -2.17 8.48 -14.29
CA ALA A 119 -1.43 7.23 -14.38
C ALA A 119 -2.35 6.03 -14.21
N LEU A 120 -3.27 6.07 -13.25
CA LEU A 120 -4.21 4.98 -12.98
C LEU A 120 -5.22 4.79 -14.12
N ARG A 121 -5.73 5.90 -14.69
CA ARG A 121 -6.59 5.82 -15.88
C ARG A 121 -5.86 5.22 -17.08
N ALA A 122 -4.58 5.56 -17.27
CA ALA A 122 -3.78 4.98 -18.34
C ALA A 122 -3.53 3.49 -18.09
N ALA A 123 -3.15 3.12 -16.85
CA ALA A 123 -2.90 1.75 -16.44
C ALA A 123 -4.10 0.82 -16.73
N LEU A 124 -5.33 1.26 -16.50
CA LEU A 124 -6.55 0.48 -16.77
C LEU A 124 -6.75 0.10 -18.26
N ARG A 125 -5.98 0.70 -19.17
CA ARG A 125 -6.00 0.37 -20.61
C ARG A 125 -4.88 -0.57 -21.04
N GLU A 126 -4.03 -0.96 -20.08
CA GLU A 126 -2.86 -1.80 -20.32
C GLU A 126 -3.09 -3.27 -19.89
N ASP A 127 -4.35 -3.60 -19.57
CA ASP A 127 -4.79 -4.93 -19.12
C ASP A 127 -3.97 -5.48 -17.93
N PRO A 128 -3.86 -4.71 -16.83
CA PRO A 128 -3.12 -5.16 -15.66
C PRO A 128 -3.95 -6.13 -14.82
N ASP A 129 -3.31 -7.13 -14.25
CA ASP A 129 -3.91 -7.99 -13.21
C ASP A 129 -3.83 -7.35 -11.82
N VAL A 130 -2.74 -6.63 -11.57
CA VAL A 130 -2.42 -6.04 -10.26
C VAL A 130 -1.97 -4.60 -10.44
N ILE A 131 -2.50 -3.72 -9.63
CA ILE A 131 -2.12 -2.31 -9.62
C ILE A 131 -1.69 -1.92 -8.20
N LEU A 132 -0.50 -1.32 -8.06
CA LEU A 132 -0.06 -0.65 -6.85
C LEU A 132 -0.20 0.85 -7.04
N VAL A 133 -1.02 1.48 -6.21
CA VAL A 133 -1.12 2.94 -6.11
C VAL A 133 -0.41 3.37 -4.83
N GLY A 134 0.73 4.04 -4.96
CA GLY A 134 1.61 4.38 -3.83
C GLY A 134 0.86 5.03 -2.68
N GLU A 135 -0.03 5.99 -2.97
CA GLU A 135 -0.97 6.53 -1.98
C GLU A 135 -2.24 7.10 -2.61
N MET A 136 -3.33 7.07 -1.83
CA MET A 136 -4.62 7.67 -2.18
C MET A 136 -4.88 8.89 -1.30
N ARG A 137 -4.68 10.10 -1.87
CA ARG A 137 -4.88 11.36 -1.13
C ARG A 137 -6.15 12.12 -1.55
N ASP A 138 -6.49 12.03 -2.81
CA ASP A 138 -7.54 12.83 -3.43
C ASP A 138 -8.71 11.97 -3.91
N LEU A 139 -9.86 12.65 -4.10
CA LEU A 139 -11.11 12.03 -4.51
C LEU A 139 -10.97 11.25 -5.82
N GLU A 140 -10.27 11.81 -6.79
CA GLU A 140 -10.17 11.23 -8.12
C GLU A 140 -9.37 9.93 -8.12
N THR A 141 -8.23 9.91 -7.43
CA THR A 141 -7.40 8.71 -7.25
C THR A 141 -8.18 7.63 -6.50
N ILE A 142 -8.87 7.98 -5.40
CA ILE A 142 -9.66 7.03 -4.62
C ILE A 142 -10.81 6.45 -5.46
N SER A 143 -11.56 7.28 -6.15
CA SER A 143 -12.69 6.85 -7.00
C SER A 143 -12.21 5.90 -8.10
N THR A 144 -11.10 6.23 -8.77
CA THR A 144 -10.56 5.41 -9.85
C THR A 144 -10.01 4.08 -9.32
N ALA A 145 -9.36 4.07 -8.15
CA ALA A 145 -8.87 2.85 -7.50
C ALA A 145 -10.01 1.90 -7.09
N ILE A 146 -11.11 2.44 -6.55
CA ILE A 146 -12.30 1.66 -6.23
C ILE A 146 -12.90 1.07 -7.52
N THR A 147 -13.02 1.87 -8.57
CA THR A 147 -13.52 1.41 -9.87
C THR A 147 -12.63 0.31 -10.46
N ALA A 148 -11.31 0.45 -10.39
CA ALA A 148 -10.38 -0.58 -10.83
C ALA A 148 -10.61 -1.91 -10.08
N ALA A 149 -10.79 -1.84 -8.76
CA ALA A 149 -11.08 -3.03 -7.95
C ALA A 149 -12.46 -3.66 -8.27
N GLU A 150 -13.47 -2.85 -8.61
CA GLU A 150 -14.79 -3.33 -9.07
C GLU A 150 -14.72 -4.03 -10.43
N THR A 151 -13.90 -3.50 -11.34
CA THR A 151 -13.77 -4.01 -12.71
C THR A 151 -12.85 -5.23 -12.85
N GLY A 152 -12.31 -5.75 -11.74
CA GLY A 152 -11.64 -7.04 -11.74
C GLY A 152 -10.16 -7.04 -11.38
N HIS A 153 -9.57 -5.88 -11.11
CA HIS A 153 -8.15 -5.75 -10.77
C HIS A 153 -7.89 -5.94 -9.27
N LEU A 154 -6.74 -6.49 -8.91
CA LEU A 154 -6.26 -6.47 -7.54
C LEU A 154 -5.50 -5.16 -7.31
N VAL A 155 -6.06 -4.30 -6.47
CA VAL A 155 -5.48 -2.98 -6.19
C VAL A 155 -4.89 -2.95 -4.79
N PHE A 156 -3.62 -2.61 -4.70
CA PHE A 156 -2.93 -2.29 -3.45
C PHE A 156 -2.75 -0.78 -3.35
N SER A 157 -2.95 -0.23 -2.16
CA SER A 157 -2.66 1.19 -1.94
C SER A 157 -2.33 1.52 -0.49
N THR A 158 -1.85 2.74 -0.24
CA THR A 158 -1.57 3.22 1.11
C THR A 158 -2.39 4.44 1.49
N LEU A 159 -2.59 4.58 2.81
CA LEU A 159 -3.06 5.80 3.46
C LEU A 159 -2.22 6.06 4.72
N HIS A 160 -2.27 7.30 5.24
CA HIS A 160 -1.54 7.72 6.45
C HIS A 160 -2.41 7.67 7.72
N THR A 161 -3.50 6.93 7.70
CA THR A 161 -4.40 6.72 8.84
C THR A 161 -3.87 5.65 9.79
N ILE A 162 -4.25 5.71 11.07
CA ILE A 162 -3.95 4.71 12.08
C ILE A 162 -5.26 4.00 12.42
N GLY A 163 -5.28 2.67 12.27
CA GLY A 163 -6.45 1.84 12.53
C GLY A 163 -7.38 1.68 11.32
N ALA A 164 -8.00 0.51 11.24
CA ALA A 164 -8.81 0.12 10.09
C ALA A 164 -10.12 0.93 9.99
N ALA A 165 -10.82 1.16 11.11
CA ALA A 165 -12.07 1.92 11.11
C ALA A 165 -11.84 3.36 10.63
N ALA A 166 -10.82 4.04 11.17
CA ALA A 166 -10.46 5.40 10.77
C ALA A 166 -10.06 5.49 9.29
N THR A 167 -9.49 4.43 8.75
CA THR A 167 -9.15 4.35 7.32
C THR A 167 -10.40 4.37 6.45
N ILE A 168 -11.42 3.60 6.81
CA ILE A 168 -12.70 3.56 6.09
C ILE A 168 -13.36 4.95 6.13
N ASP A 169 -13.46 5.56 7.31
CA ASP A 169 -14.05 6.89 7.46
C ASP A 169 -13.27 7.92 6.63
N ARG A 170 -11.94 7.90 6.66
CA ARG A 170 -11.11 8.81 5.89
C ARG A 170 -11.36 8.71 4.37
N ILE A 171 -11.53 7.51 3.84
CA ILE A 171 -11.84 7.31 2.42
C ILE A 171 -13.21 7.94 2.10
N ILE A 172 -14.21 7.70 2.94
CA ILE A 172 -15.58 8.18 2.71
C ILE A 172 -15.65 9.71 2.82
N ASP A 173 -14.94 10.29 3.79
CA ASP A 173 -14.98 11.73 4.07
C ASP A 173 -14.35 12.60 2.97
N VAL A 174 -13.56 12.01 2.08
CA VAL A 174 -13.03 12.72 0.90
C VAL A 174 -14.15 13.04 -0.10
N PHE A 175 -15.25 12.28 -0.09
CA PHE A 175 -16.36 12.44 -1.01
C PHE A 175 -17.40 13.42 -0.48
N PRO A 176 -18.06 14.19 -1.38
CA PRO A 176 -19.19 15.04 -1.02
C PRO A 176 -20.32 14.23 -0.35
N PRO A 177 -21.07 14.81 0.58
CA PRO A 177 -22.11 14.09 1.35
C PRO A 177 -23.09 13.29 0.50
N HIS A 178 -23.49 13.81 -0.66
CA HIS A 178 -24.43 13.13 -1.57
C HIS A 178 -23.84 11.88 -2.25
N GLN A 179 -22.52 11.70 -2.27
CA GLN A 179 -21.84 10.53 -2.86
C GLN A 179 -21.41 9.51 -1.80
N GLN A 180 -21.35 9.89 -0.53
CA GLN A 180 -20.80 9.04 0.52
C GLN A 180 -21.51 7.70 0.66
N GLN A 181 -22.85 7.66 0.52
CA GLN A 181 -23.59 6.41 0.61
C GLN A 181 -23.26 5.45 -0.55
N GLN A 182 -23.09 5.97 -1.74
CA GLN A 182 -22.69 5.18 -2.90
C GLN A 182 -21.29 4.60 -2.70
N ILE A 183 -20.34 5.43 -2.24
CA ILE A 183 -18.97 5.00 -1.97
C ILE A 183 -18.91 3.94 -0.87
N ARG A 184 -19.71 4.03 0.20
CA ARG A 184 -19.82 2.98 1.22
C ARG A 184 -20.20 1.63 0.61
N ILE A 185 -21.16 1.63 -0.29
CA ILE A 185 -21.62 0.41 -0.97
C ILE A 185 -20.50 -0.17 -1.84
N GLN A 186 -19.88 0.66 -2.68
CA GLN A 186 -18.79 0.25 -3.56
C GLN A 186 -17.58 -0.26 -2.77
N LEU A 187 -17.12 0.51 -1.77
CA LEU A 187 -16.01 0.12 -0.91
C LEU A 187 -16.28 -1.22 -0.18
N ALA A 188 -17.49 -1.41 0.34
CA ALA A 188 -17.89 -2.65 0.98
C ALA A 188 -17.84 -3.85 0.03
N VAL A 189 -18.10 -3.67 -1.27
CA VAL A 189 -18.00 -4.75 -2.26
C VAL A 189 -16.56 -5.14 -2.51
N VAL A 190 -15.67 -4.16 -2.73
CA VAL A 190 -14.30 -4.38 -3.20
C VAL A 190 -13.28 -4.62 -2.09
N LEU A 191 -13.56 -4.19 -0.86
CA LEU A 191 -12.58 -4.26 0.23
C LEU A 191 -12.25 -5.71 0.60
N GLU A 192 -10.97 -6.06 0.47
CA GLU A 192 -10.43 -7.36 0.86
C GLU A 192 -9.73 -7.31 2.23
N ALA A 193 -8.94 -6.26 2.47
CA ALA A 193 -8.29 -6.05 3.77
C ALA A 193 -7.87 -4.60 3.99
N VAL A 194 -7.81 -4.20 5.27
CA VAL A 194 -7.05 -3.02 5.74
C VAL A 194 -6.01 -3.50 6.74
N ILE A 195 -4.76 -3.15 6.48
CA ILE A 195 -3.59 -3.54 7.26
C ILE A 195 -3.01 -2.27 7.87
N SER A 196 -3.24 -2.04 9.14
CA SER A 196 -2.64 -0.91 9.85
C SER A 196 -1.32 -1.34 10.46
N GLN A 197 -0.22 -0.66 10.09
CA GLN A 197 1.14 -1.05 10.43
C GLN A 197 1.87 0.06 11.18
N GLN A 198 2.57 -0.34 12.24
CA GLN A 198 3.46 0.53 13.00
C GLN A 198 4.79 -0.18 13.24
N LEU A 199 5.89 0.58 13.31
CA LEU A 199 7.20 0.08 13.72
C LEU A 199 7.46 0.48 15.17
N ILE A 200 7.69 -0.53 16.02
CA ILE A 200 7.97 -0.36 17.45
C ILE A 200 9.46 -0.63 17.66
N PRO A 201 10.21 0.25 18.35
CA PRO A 201 11.61 -0.03 18.70
C PRO A 201 11.73 -1.30 19.54
N THR A 202 12.75 -2.12 19.29
CA THR A 202 13.09 -3.26 20.14
C THR A 202 13.61 -2.79 21.50
N ALA A 203 13.52 -3.64 22.54
CA ALA A 203 13.93 -3.29 23.91
C ALA A 203 15.41 -2.87 24.00
N ASP A 204 16.27 -3.49 23.17
CA ASP A 204 17.69 -3.16 23.05
C ASP A 204 17.95 -1.89 22.19
N ARG A 205 16.92 -1.30 21.61
CA ARG A 205 16.97 -0.15 20.69
C ARG A 205 17.87 -0.33 19.47
N CYS A 206 18.27 -1.54 19.16
CA CYS A 206 19.12 -1.85 18.00
C CYS A 206 18.32 -2.06 16.71
N GLY A 207 16.98 -2.22 16.82
CA GLY A 207 16.11 -2.48 15.70
C GLY A 207 14.68 -2.00 15.90
N ARG A 208 13.82 -2.38 14.96
CA ARG A 208 12.38 -2.13 15.01
C ARG A 208 11.61 -3.38 14.58
N VAL A 209 10.48 -3.62 15.21
CA VAL A 209 9.56 -4.72 14.91
C VAL A 209 8.26 -4.14 14.40
N ALA A 210 7.69 -4.74 13.37
CA ALA A 210 6.40 -4.33 12.83
C ALA A 210 5.26 -4.91 13.69
N ALA A 211 4.33 -4.04 14.07
CA ALA A 211 3.06 -4.40 14.68
C ALA A 211 1.97 -4.20 13.62
N PHE A 212 1.07 -5.18 13.50
CA PHE A 212 0.01 -5.20 12.50
C PHE A 212 -1.37 -5.30 13.17
N GLU A 213 -2.30 -4.45 12.76
CA GLU A 213 -3.73 -4.66 12.91
C GLU A 213 -4.30 -5.02 11.54
N VAL A 214 -4.89 -6.19 11.40
CA VAL A 214 -5.40 -6.68 10.12
C VAL A 214 -6.91 -6.82 10.19
N MET A 215 -7.63 -6.06 9.40
CA MET A 215 -9.07 -6.18 9.19
C MET A 215 -9.34 -6.83 7.83
N HIS A 216 -9.91 -8.02 7.82
CA HIS A 216 -10.38 -8.65 6.59
C HIS A 216 -11.78 -8.17 6.22
N GLY A 217 -12.05 -8.03 4.91
CA GLY A 217 -13.35 -7.65 4.35
C GLY A 217 -14.40 -8.76 4.46
N THR A 218 -14.68 -9.22 5.69
CA THR A 218 -15.70 -10.23 5.98
C THR A 218 -17.10 -9.66 5.81
N ILE A 219 -18.11 -10.54 5.66
CA ILE A 219 -19.51 -10.12 5.49
C ILE A 219 -19.96 -9.17 6.63
N PRO A 220 -19.70 -9.44 7.92
CA PRO A 220 -20.03 -8.49 8.99
C PRO A 220 -19.40 -7.11 8.81
N ILE A 221 -18.11 -7.05 8.49
CA ILE A 221 -17.40 -5.79 8.28
C ILE A 221 -18.00 -5.01 7.08
N LYS A 222 -18.23 -5.71 5.96
CA LYS A 222 -18.84 -5.13 4.77
C LYS A 222 -20.24 -4.57 5.04
N ASN A 223 -21.02 -5.21 5.92
CA ASN A 223 -22.33 -4.73 6.35
C ASN A 223 -22.20 -3.45 7.20
N LEU A 224 -21.28 -3.43 8.17
CA LEU A 224 -21.04 -2.23 9.00
C LEU A 224 -20.64 -1.01 8.17
N ILE A 225 -19.81 -1.22 7.13
CA ILE A 225 -19.43 -0.14 6.21
C ILE A 225 -20.65 0.39 5.44
N ARG A 226 -21.48 -0.51 4.89
CA ARG A 226 -22.70 -0.14 4.13
C ARG A 226 -23.72 0.62 4.98
N GLU A 227 -23.86 0.24 6.26
CA GLU A 227 -24.82 0.82 7.20
C GLU A 227 -24.30 2.07 7.91
N ALA A 228 -23.11 2.58 7.54
CA ALA A 228 -22.45 3.71 8.19
C ALA A 228 -22.18 3.50 9.69
N LYS A 229 -21.97 2.24 10.11
CA LYS A 229 -21.68 1.83 11.49
C LYS A 229 -20.20 1.50 11.71
N THR A 230 -19.32 2.26 11.07
CA THR A 230 -17.85 2.06 11.15
C THR A 230 -17.30 2.10 12.56
N TYR A 231 -17.93 2.86 13.46
CA TYR A 231 -17.58 2.91 14.89
C TYR A 231 -17.70 1.54 15.60
N GLN A 232 -18.49 0.59 15.07
CA GLN A 232 -18.60 -0.75 15.65
C GLN A 232 -17.48 -1.70 15.18
N ILE A 233 -16.72 -1.34 14.16
CA ILE A 233 -15.65 -2.17 13.60
C ILE A 233 -14.63 -2.51 14.68
N SER A 234 -14.21 -1.54 15.49
CA SER A 234 -13.23 -1.76 16.56
C SER A 234 -13.68 -2.84 17.56
N SER A 235 -14.96 -2.85 17.95
CA SER A 235 -15.51 -3.89 18.83
C SER A 235 -15.53 -5.27 18.17
N VAL A 236 -15.84 -5.33 16.87
CA VAL A 236 -15.81 -6.59 16.11
C VAL A 236 -14.38 -7.10 15.98
N LEU A 237 -13.40 -6.24 15.76
CA LEU A 237 -12.00 -6.61 15.69
C LEU A 237 -11.47 -7.18 17.02
N GLN A 238 -11.91 -6.64 18.16
CA GLN A 238 -11.51 -7.13 19.48
C GLN A 238 -12.12 -8.49 19.85
N THR A 239 -13.33 -8.77 19.39
CA THR A 239 -14.07 -9.97 19.79
C THR A 239 -13.90 -11.17 18.85
N ALA A 240 -13.59 -10.94 17.59
CA ALA A 240 -13.54 -11.98 16.57
C ALA A 240 -12.09 -12.36 16.19
N ARG A 241 -11.62 -13.51 16.73
CA ARG A 241 -10.30 -14.09 16.38
C ARG A 241 -10.09 -14.33 14.89
N THR A 242 -11.14 -14.45 14.09
CA THR A 242 -11.10 -14.69 12.64
C THR A 242 -11.13 -13.42 11.80
N VAL A 243 -11.42 -12.25 12.40
CA VAL A 243 -11.60 -10.98 11.68
C VAL A 243 -10.41 -10.05 11.90
N SER A 244 -9.68 -10.25 12.99
CA SER A 244 -8.53 -9.43 13.37
C SER A 244 -7.38 -10.27 13.87
N TYR A 245 -6.18 -9.93 13.44
CA TYR A 245 -4.95 -10.36 14.08
C TYR A 245 -4.18 -9.11 14.52
N THR A 246 -4.06 -8.90 15.82
CA THR A 246 -3.01 -8.02 16.36
C THR A 246 -1.80 -8.92 16.55
N HIS A 247 -0.90 -8.92 15.57
CA HIS A 247 0.31 -9.74 15.64
C HIS A 247 1.46 -8.86 16.14
N LEU A 248 1.69 -8.90 17.45
CA LEU A 248 2.95 -8.47 18.03
C LEU A 248 3.87 -9.69 17.97
N THR A 249 4.69 -9.80 16.92
CA THR A 249 5.85 -10.68 16.97
C THR A 249 6.89 -10.03 17.87
N LEU A 250 6.70 -10.16 19.19
CA LEU A 250 7.78 -9.93 20.12
C LEU A 250 8.81 -11.05 19.89
N PRO A 251 10.09 -10.74 19.63
CA PRO A 251 11.10 -11.78 19.67
C PRO A 251 11.02 -12.40 21.06
N THR A 252 10.81 -13.72 21.11
CA THR A 252 10.86 -14.48 22.35
C THR A 252 12.24 -14.23 22.95
N ILE A 253 12.30 -13.51 24.05
CA ILE A 253 13.53 -13.38 24.85
C ILE A 253 13.72 -14.77 25.44
N ALA A 254 14.70 -15.50 24.89
CA ALA A 254 15.22 -16.71 25.48
C ALA A 254 16.20 -16.34 26.60
#